data_f69534de176128ecdc475150738c1c4a
#
_entry.id   f69534de176128ecdc475150738c1c4a
#
_cell.length_a   1.000
_cell.length_b   1.000
_cell.length_c   1.000
_cell.angle_alpha   90.00
_cell.angle_beta   90.00
_cell.angle_gamma   90.00
#
_symmetry.space_group_name_H-M   'P 1'
#
loop_
_entity.id
_entity.type
_entity.pdbx_description
1 polymer ?
#
loop_
_entity_poly.entity_id
_entity_poly.type
_entity_poly.pdbx_seq_one_letter_code
_entity_poly.pdbx_strand_id
1 'polypeptide(L)'
;MADAVEDLPVYKQIRRCIAERIERGDYPTGSMIPSENELAEEFGTTRLTIRSAMDELVKSGQIRRVQGKGAFVGHKWFDEHERKGGFRQSVLASGATPSVRILARSKRYAGPYYADLFGIAEDDLLYSVR
;
A
#
# COMPACT_ATOMS: atom_id res chain seq x y z
N MET A 1 -26.38 7.90 -5.14
CA MET A 1 -24.99 7.39 -4.98
C MET A 1 -24.02 8.49 -4.59
N ALA A 2 -24.01 9.62 -5.32
CA ALA A 2 -23.20 10.76 -4.92
C ALA A 2 -23.59 11.27 -3.53
N ASP A 3 -24.86 11.22 -3.19
CA ASP A 3 -25.38 11.70 -1.89
C ASP A 3 -24.78 10.95 -0.72
N ALA A 4 -24.56 9.63 -0.85
CA ALA A 4 -23.98 8.83 0.23
C ALA A 4 -22.54 9.21 0.53
N VAL A 5 -21.79 9.66 -0.49
CA VAL A 5 -20.40 10.12 -0.32
C VAL A 5 -20.38 11.50 0.33
N GLU A 6 -21.30 12.37 -0.07
CA GLU A 6 -21.38 13.71 0.47
C GLU A 6 -21.76 13.74 1.95
N ASP A 7 -22.50 12.72 2.41
CA ASP A 7 -22.92 12.62 3.81
C ASP A 7 -21.81 12.11 4.73
N LEU A 8 -20.70 11.62 4.18
CA LEU A 8 -19.58 11.15 4.98
C LEU A 8 -18.73 12.30 5.51
N PRO A 9 -18.10 12.14 6.69
CA PRO A 9 -17.08 13.08 7.13
C PRO A 9 -16.00 13.28 6.08
N VAL A 10 -15.40 14.47 6.05
CA VAL A 10 -14.42 14.81 5.02
C VAL A 10 -13.27 13.80 4.96
N TYR A 11 -12.74 13.39 6.11
CA TYR A 11 -11.62 12.44 6.11
C TYR A 11 -12.00 11.09 5.49
N LYS A 12 -13.26 10.67 5.64
CA LYS A 12 -13.73 9.42 5.01
C LYS A 12 -13.90 9.56 3.51
N GLN A 13 -14.30 10.72 3.05
CA GLN A 13 -14.38 11.00 1.61
C GLN A 13 -12.99 10.98 0.99
N ILE A 14 -12.01 11.56 1.68
CA ILE A 14 -10.62 11.57 1.22
C ILE A 14 -10.05 10.16 1.23
N ARG A 15 -10.28 9.40 2.28
CA ARG A 15 -9.86 8.00 2.36
C ARG A 15 -10.39 7.20 1.17
N ARG A 16 -11.68 7.37 0.87
CA ARG A 16 -12.30 6.67 -0.26
C ARG A 16 -11.66 7.09 -1.59
N CYS A 17 -11.41 8.37 -1.77
CA CYS A 17 -10.79 8.88 -2.98
C CYS A 17 -9.38 8.31 -3.18
N ILE A 18 -8.57 8.28 -2.12
CA ILE A 18 -7.22 7.73 -2.18
C ILE A 18 -7.26 6.22 -2.43
N ALA A 19 -8.18 5.51 -1.77
CA ALA A 19 -8.35 4.08 -1.99
C ALA A 19 -8.71 3.77 -3.44
N GLU A 20 -9.57 4.56 -4.05
CA GLU A 20 -9.95 4.41 -5.45
C GLU A 20 -8.76 4.65 -6.39
N ARG A 21 -7.91 5.63 -6.07
CA ARG A 21 -6.70 5.89 -6.84
C ARG A 21 -5.73 4.72 -6.78
N ILE A 22 -5.64 4.08 -5.62
CA ILE A 22 -4.81 2.88 -5.44
C ILE A 22 -5.35 1.73 -6.28
N GLU A 23 -6.67 1.51 -6.23
CA GLU A 23 -7.31 0.43 -7.00
C GLU A 23 -7.19 0.64 -8.51
N ARG A 24 -7.29 1.88 -8.97
CA ARG A 24 -7.14 2.18 -10.39
C ARG A 24 -5.70 2.12 -10.89
N GLY A 25 -4.74 2.07 -9.97
CA GLY A 25 -3.33 2.06 -10.33
C GLY A 25 -2.71 3.43 -10.49
N ASP A 26 -3.43 4.50 -10.13
CA ASP A 26 -2.88 5.86 -10.16
C ASP A 26 -1.70 5.96 -9.20
N TYR A 27 -1.77 5.22 -8.08
CA TYR A 27 -0.67 5.03 -7.16
C TYR A 27 -0.30 3.55 -7.19
N PRO A 28 0.72 3.16 -7.97
CA PRO A 28 1.09 1.74 -8.07
C PRO A 28 1.60 1.18 -6.75
N THR A 29 1.42 -0.13 -6.56
CA THR A 29 1.92 -0.82 -5.37
C THR A 29 3.42 -0.60 -5.19
N GLY A 30 3.83 -0.28 -3.97
CA GLY A 30 5.23 0.00 -3.65
C GLY A 30 5.68 1.41 -3.99
N SER A 31 4.83 2.22 -4.61
CA SER A 31 5.17 3.60 -4.93
C SER A 31 4.82 4.53 -3.78
N MET A 32 5.55 5.63 -3.70
CA MET A 32 5.29 6.65 -2.68
C MET A 32 4.09 7.48 -3.09
N ILE A 33 3.17 7.70 -2.15
CA ILE A 33 2.05 8.60 -2.36
C ILE A 33 2.45 10.03 -1.98
N PRO A 34 1.71 11.05 -2.44
CA PRO A 34 2.02 12.42 -2.07
C PRO A 34 2.01 12.63 -0.56
N SER A 35 2.76 13.62 -0.08
CA SER A 35 2.85 13.92 1.35
C SER A 35 1.52 14.44 1.90
N GLU A 36 1.39 14.42 3.22
CA GLU A 36 0.20 14.97 3.89
C GLU A 36 -0.02 16.44 3.51
N ASN A 37 1.07 17.22 3.38
CA ASN A 37 0.99 18.61 2.95
C ASN A 37 0.45 18.73 1.53
N GLU A 38 0.98 17.93 0.63
CA GLU A 38 0.56 17.93 -0.78
C GLU A 38 -0.90 17.52 -0.92
N LEU A 39 -1.30 16.48 -0.19
CA LEU A 39 -2.68 16.02 -0.21
C LEU A 39 -3.62 17.02 0.43
N ALA A 40 -3.20 17.68 1.51
CA ALA A 40 -4.00 18.72 2.14
C ALA A 40 -4.26 19.88 1.17
N GLU A 41 -3.25 20.24 0.41
CA GLU A 41 -3.37 21.29 -0.61
C GLU A 41 -4.30 20.85 -1.74
N GLU A 42 -4.12 19.62 -2.23
CA GLU A 42 -4.94 19.09 -3.31
C GLU A 42 -6.43 19.00 -2.94
N PHE A 43 -6.72 18.53 -1.74
CA PHE A 43 -8.09 18.35 -1.28
C PHE A 43 -8.67 19.59 -0.59
N GLY A 44 -7.88 20.65 -0.43
CA GLY A 44 -8.35 21.89 0.20
C GLY A 44 -8.74 21.70 1.66
N THR A 45 -7.98 20.89 2.41
CA THR A 45 -8.27 20.57 3.80
C THR A 45 -7.02 20.69 4.66
N THR A 46 -7.10 20.29 5.92
CA THR A 46 -5.99 20.36 6.85
C THR A 46 -5.16 19.08 6.81
N ARG A 47 -3.90 19.18 7.28
CA ARG A 47 -3.03 18.01 7.43
C ARG A 47 -3.61 16.98 8.39
N LEU A 48 -4.28 17.42 9.45
CA LEU A 48 -4.90 16.52 10.42
C LEU A 48 -5.99 15.67 9.77
N THR A 49 -6.79 16.28 8.91
CA THR A 49 -7.83 15.56 8.17
C THR A 49 -7.23 14.52 7.25
N ILE A 50 -6.16 14.88 6.54
CA ILE A 50 -5.43 13.93 5.69
C ILE A 50 -4.86 12.80 6.53
N ARG A 51 -4.23 13.13 7.67
CA ARG A 51 -3.66 12.11 8.56
C ARG A 51 -4.70 11.12 9.05
N SER A 52 -5.89 11.59 9.38
CA SER A 52 -6.99 10.69 9.79
C SER A 52 -7.36 9.73 8.68
N ALA A 53 -7.45 10.21 7.45
CA ALA A 53 -7.73 9.36 6.29
C ALA A 53 -6.60 8.34 6.08
N MET A 54 -5.36 8.79 6.17
CA MET A 54 -4.20 7.93 6.00
C MET A 54 -4.11 6.87 7.08
N ASP A 55 -4.42 7.21 8.32
CA ASP A 55 -4.40 6.25 9.44
C ASP A 55 -5.35 5.08 9.17
N GLU A 56 -6.53 5.34 8.61
CA GLU A 56 -7.45 4.27 8.27
C GLU A 56 -6.92 3.40 7.14
N LEU A 57 -6.26 4.00 6.14
CA LEU A 57 -5.67 3.24 5.04
C LEU A 57 -4.48 2.39 5.52
N VAL A 58 -3.73 2.87 6.50
CA VAL A 58 -2.67 2.09 7.14
C VAL A 58 -3.27 0.89 7.89
N LYS A 59 -4.35 1.11 8.63
CA LYS A 59 -5.02 0.02 9.36
C LYS A 59 -5.53 -1.06 8.42
N SER A 60 -5.99 -0.69 7.24
CA SER A 60 -6.50 -1.65 6.25
C SER A 60 -5.39 -2.33 5.44
N GLY A 61 -4.13 -1.91 5.61
CA GLY A 61 -3.00 -2.47 4.88
C GLY A 61 -2.81 -1.90 3.48
N GLN A 62 -3.63 -0.93 3.07
CA GLN A 62 -3.50 -0.33 1.74
C GLN A 62 -2.31 0.62 1.65
N ILE A 63 -1.89 1.19 2.77
CA ILE A 63 -0.76 2.10 2.85
C ILE A 63 0.18 1.63 3.96
N ARG A 64 1.48 1.72 3.70
CA ARG A 64 2.52 1.43 4.67
C ARG A 64 3.37 2.67 4.87
N ARG A 65 3.52 3.11 6.12
CA ARG A 65 4.41 4.22 6.45
C ARG A 65 5.82 3.69 6.69
N VAL A 66 6.79 4.34 6.07
CA VAL A 66 8.21 4.04 6.28
C VAL A 66 8.83 5.25 6.95
N GLN A 67 9.31 5.07 8.17
CA GLN A 67 9.83 6.15 8.98
C GLN A 67 10.94 6.92 8.25
N GLY A 68 10.80 8.24 8.21
CA GLY A 68 11.78 9.11 7.55
C GLY A 68 11.75 9.10 6.03
N LYS A 69 10.89 8.30 5.41
CA LYS A 69 10.83 8.16 3.95
C LYS A 69 9.50 8.61 3.36
N GLY A 70 8.40 8.33 4.03
CA GLY A 70 7.07 8.70 3.57
C GLY A 70 6.08 7.55 3.66
N ALA A 71 4.99 7.67 2.92
CA ALA A 71 3.95 6.66 2.87
C ALA A 71 3.92 6.03 1.47
N PHE A 72 3.73 4.73 1.44
CA PHE A 72 3.79 3.94 0.21
C PHE A 72 2.56 3.07 0.06
N VAL A 73 2.20 2.75 -1.17
CA VAL A 73 1.10 1.82 -1.43
C VAL A 73 1.55 0.43 -1.02
N GLY A 74 0.85 -0.14 -0.07
CA GLY A 74 1.20 -1.44 0.48
C GLY A 74 0.68 -2.61 -0.34
N HIS A 75 1.26 -3.76 -0.08
CA HIS A 75 0.77 -5.03 -0.61
C HIS A 75 -0.22 -5.59 0.40
N LYS A 76 -1.49 -5.28 0.26
CA LYS A 76 -2.51 -5.76 1.18
C LYS A 76 -2.46 -7.28 1.34
N TRP A 77 -2.30 -7.97 0.22
CA TRP A 77 -2.17 -9.42 0.21
C TRP A 77 -0.96 -9.88 1.01
N PHE A 78 0.18 -9.21 0.82
CA PHE A 78 1.43 -9.57 1.49
C PHE A 78 1.31 -9.42 3.01
N ASP A 79 0.82 -8.27 3.46
CA ASP A 79 0.68 -8.01 4.90
C ASP A 79 -0.24 -9.02 5.57
N GLU A 80 -1.34 -9.35 4.93
CA GLU A 80 -2.28 -10.33 5.43
C GLU A 80 -1.66 -11.72 5.53
N HIS A 81 -0.93 -12.13 4.50
CA HIS A 81 -0.30 -13.45 4.45
C HIS A 81 0.90 -13.54 5.38
N GLU A 82 1.64 -12.46 5.55
CA GLU A 82 2.75 -12.40 6.49
C GLU A 82 2.27 -12.64 7.91
N ARG A 83 1.16 -12.01 8.29
CA ARG A 83 0.56 -12.21 9.60
C ARG A 83 0.09 -13.64 9.84
N LYS A 84 -0.26 -14.35 8.80
CA LYS A 84 -0.74 -15.74 8.86
C LYS A 84 0.35 -16.78 8.64
N GLY A 85 1.62 -16.37 8.64
CA GLY A 85 2.73 -17.30 8.47
C GLY A 85 3.31 -17.39 7.08
N GLY A 86 2.92 -16.46 6.18
CA GLY A 86 3.50 -16.35 4.85
C GLY A 86 2.73 -17.07 3.75
N PHE A 87 3.20 -16.88 2.53
CA PHE A 87 2.52 -17.37 1.32
C PHE A 87 2.39 -18.90 1.30
N ARG A 88 3.49 -19.60 1.54
CA ARG A 88 3.50 -21.06 1.46
C ARG A 88 2.52 -21.68 2.46
N GLN A 89 2.53 -21.19 3.68
CA GLN A 89 1.62 -21.71 4.70
C GLN A 89 0.17 -21.38 4.38
N SER A 90 -0.09 -20.20 3.83
CA SER A 90 -1.44 -19.79 3.43
C SER A 90 -1.98 -20.70 2.33
N VAL A 91 -1.16 -21.03 1.34
CA VAL A 91 -1.55 -21.94 0.25
C VAL A 91 -1.81 -23.33 0.79
N LEU A 92 -0.93 -23.84 1.65
CA LEU A 92 -1.10 -25.17 2.24
C LEU A 92 -2.35 -25.24 3.13
N ALA A 93 -2.60 -24.18 3.90
CA ALA A 93 -3.78 -24.10 4.77
C ALA A 93 -5.08 -24.08 3.97
N SER A 94 -5.06 -23.60 2.73
CA SER A 94 -6.23 -23.61 1.86
C SER A 94 -6.48 -24.95 1.19
N GLY A 95 -5.58 -25.93 1.42
CA GLY A 95 -5.67 -27.25 0.79
C GLY A 95 -5.10 -27.33 -0.61
N ALA A 96 -4.49 -26.25 -1.10
CA ALA A 96 -3.90 -26.22 -2.43
C ALA A 96 -2.42 -26.63 -2.38
N THR A 97 -1.91 -27.11 -3.49
CA THR A 97 -0.48 -27.41 -3.64
C THR A 97 0.23 -26.18 -4.16
N PRO A 98 1.27 -25.69 -3.46
CA PRO A 98 2.01 -24.53 -3.94
C PRO A 98 2.66 -24.81 -5.28
N SER A 99 2.42 -23.93 -6.26
CA SER A 99 3.06 -24.00 -7.55
C SER A 99 3.40 -22.58 -8.00
N VAL A 100 4.50 -22.45 -8.74
CA VAL A 100 4.95 -21.16 -9.24
C VAL A 100 5.11 -21.24 -10.75
N ARG A 101 4.47 -20.29 -11.45
CA ARG A 101 4.65 -20.13 -12.88
C ARG A 101 5.26 -18.76 -13.11
N ILE A 102 6.46 -18.72 -13.66
CA ILE A 102 7.14 -17.47 -13.93
C ILE A 102 6.65 -16.90 -15.25
N LEU A 103 5.95 -15.75 -15.18
CA LEU A 103 5.46 -15.04 -16.36
C LEU A 103 6.44 -13.97 -16.83
N ALA A 104 7.17 -13.35 -15.88
CA ALA A 104 8.16 -12.31 -16.20
C ALA A 104 9.17 -12.22 -15.07
N ARG A 105 10.36 -11.74 -15.39
CA ARG A 105 11.40 -11.45 -14.40
C ARG A 105 11.99 -10.08 -14.67
N SER A 106 12.33 -9.38 -13.61
CA SER A 106 13.07 -8.14 -13.71
C SER A 106 13.95 -7.95 -12.48
N LYS A 107 15.02 -7.17 -12.64
CA LYS A 107 15.88 -6.76 -11.53
C LYS A 107 15.61 -5.30 -11.24
N ARG A 108 15.67 -4.94 -9.97
CA ARG A 108 15.54 -3.53 -9.56
C ARG A 108 16.21 -3.35 -8.20
N TYR A 109 16.58 -2.12 -7.90
CA TYR A 109 17.00 -1.79 -6.54
C TYR A 109 15.78 -1.80 -5.63
N ALA A 110 16.00 -2.19 -4.36
CA ALA A 110 14.92 -2.32 -3.39
C ALA A 110 14.17 -0.99 -3.19
N GLY A 111 14.90 0.08 -3.02
CA GLY A 111 14.30 1.36 -2.68
C GLY A 111 13.77 1.38 -1.26
N PRO A 112 13.21 2.53 -0.79
CA PRO A 112 12.83 2.68 0.61
C PRO A 112 11.72 1.73 1.06
N TYR A 113 10.73 1.50 0.22
CA TYR A 113 9.60 0.64 0.59
C TYR A 113 10.03 -0.81 0.79
N TYR A 114 10.69 -1.40 -0.22
CA TYR A 114 11.08 -2.81 -0.14
C TYR A 114 12.24 -3.04 0.82
N ALA A 115 13.11 -2.04 0.99
CA ALA A 115 14.18 -2.13 1.98
C ALA A 115 13.61 -2.26 3.38
N ASP A 116 12.59 -1.45 3.70
CA ASP A 116 11.91 -1.51 5.00
C ASP A 116 11.13 -2.82 5.15
N LEU A 117 10.42 -3.22 4.10
CA LEU A 117 9.58 -4.41 4.13
C LEU A 117 10.39 -5.69 4.37
N PHE A 118 11.54 -5.81 3.72
CA PHE A 118 12.37 -7.02 3.78
C PHE A 118 13.57 -6.91 4.72
N GLY A 119 13.80 -5.74 5.34
CA GLY A 119 14.92 -5.53 6.23
C GLY A 119 16.26 -5.55 5.52
N ILE A 120 16.33 -5.02 4.30
CA ILE A 120 17.53 -4.97 3.48
C ILE A 120 17.88 -3.52 3.14
N ALA A 121 19.01 -3.30 2.46
CA ALA A 121 19.42 -1.97 2.06
C ALA A 121 18.66 -1.49 0.81
N GLU A 122 18.48 -0.18 0.66
CA GLU A 122 17.78 0.38 -0.50
C GLU A 122 18.48 0.11 -1.81
N ASP A 123 19.81 -0.06 -1.78
CA ASP A 123 20.63 -0.36 -2.95
C ASP A 123 20.83 -1.87 -3.18
N ASP A 124 20.22 -2.71 -2.38
CA ASP A 124 20.20 -4.15 -2.62
C ASP A 124 19.34 -4.45 -3.84
N LEU A 125 19.77 -5.43 -4.62
CA LEU A 125 19.03 -5.85 -5.80
C LEU A 125 17.91 -6.82 -5.42
N LEU A 126 16.76 -6.58 -6.01
CA LEU A 126 15.61 -7.47 -5.90
C LEU A 126 15.28 -8.06 -7.26
N TYR A 127 14.82 -9.29 -7.25
CA TYR A 127 14.27 -9.93 -8.42
C TYR A 127 12.75 -9.89 -8.32
N SER A 128 12.11 -9.29 -9.32
CA SER A 128 10.67 -9.32 -9.43
C SER A 128 10.28 -10.47 -10.34
N VAL A 129 9.40 -11.31 -9.85
CA VAL A 129 8.89 -12.47 -10.60
C VAL A 129 7.37 -12.36 -10.67
N ARG A 130 6.84 -12.52 -11.87
CA ARG A 130 5.41 -12.44 -12.08
C ARG A 130 4.87 -13.72 -12.69
#